data_5c4d3d856b5921facacc96e178f3844f
#
_entry.id   5c4d3d856b5921facacc96e178f3844f
#
_cell.length_a   1.000
_cell.length_b   1.000
_cell.length_c   1.000
_cell.angle_alpha   90.00
_cell.angle_beta   90.00
_cell.angle_gamma   90.00
#
_symmetry.space_group_name_H-M   'P 1'
#
loop_
_entity.id
_entity.type
_entity.pdbx_description
1 polymer ?
#
loop_
_entity_poly.entity_id
_entity_poly.type
_entity_poly.pdbx_seq_one_letter_code
_entity_poly.pdbx_strand_id
1 'polypeptide(L)' 'MTGEMQLFTLSITDLTTFESVPHEEWAEKEDLFEIGNHFARVMFAVNPSFCRRGMCVAIYDEAGIVSVMPLDTLQ' A
#
# COMPACT_ATOMS: atom_id res chain seq x y z
N MET A 1 11.49 22.45 -8.18
CA MET A 1 10.77 22.16 -7.12
C MET A 1 10.11 20.87 -7.08
N THR A 2 10.18 20.36 -6.04
CA THR A 2 9.82 19.04 -5.97
C THR A 2 8.40 18.83 -5.80
N GLY A 3 7.96 17.65 -5.69
CA GLY A 3 6.62 17.29 -5.62
C GLY A 3 5.90 17.84 -4.42
N GLU A 4 4.61 17.80 -4.46
CA GLU A 4 3.77 18.22 -3.37
C GLU A 4 3.36 17.02 -2.56
N MET A 5 3.22 17.24 -1.26
CA MET A 5 2.68 16.20 -0.40
C MET A 5 1.20 16.05 -0.69
N GLN A 6 0.77 14.80 -0.81
CA GLN A 6 -0.63 14.46 -1.03
C GLN A 6 -1.02 13.39 -0.04
N LEU A 7 -2.31 13.27 0.24
CA LEU A 7 -2.82 12.23 1.11
C LEU A 7 -3.12 10.99 0.29
N PHE A 8 -2.49 9.89 0.65
CA PHE A 8 -2.73 8.61 0.00
C PHE A 8 -3.29 7.63 1.01
N THR A 9 -4.09 6.70 0.52
CA THR A 9 -4.65 5.63 1.34
C THR A 9 -4.03 4.32 0.90
N LEU A 10 -3.53 3.54 1.85
CA LEU A 10 -2.90 2.26 1.59
C LEU A 10 -3.70 1.16 2.27
N SER A 11 -3.85 0.02 1.60
CA SER A 11 -4.48 -1.13 2.24
C SER A 11 -3.95 -2.41 1.62
N ILE A 12 -4.09 -3.51 2.39
CA ILE A 12 -3.76 -4.83 1.90
C ILE A 12 -5.04 -5.43 1.35
N THR A 13 -4.99 -5.93 0.13
CA THR A 13 -6.19 -6.41 -0.54
C THR A 13 -5.84 -7.46 -1.59
N ASP A 14 -6.80 -8.32 -1.91
CA ASP A 14 -6.69 -9.21 -3.06
C ASP A 14 -7.46 -8.64 -4.25
N LEU A 15 -7.83 -7.37 -4.16
CA LEU A 15 -8.57 -6.62 -5.19
C LEU A 15 -10.06 -6.99 -5.24
N THR A 16 -10.51 -7.89 -4.38
CA THR A 16 -11.94 -8.17 -4.23
C THR A 16 -12.42 -7.80 -2.84
N THR A 17 -11.56 -7.97 -1.83
CA THR A 17 -11.88 -7.58 -0.47
C THR A 17 -10.68 -6.89 0.14
N PHE A 18 -10.92 -6.03 1.13
CA PHE A 18 -9.85 -5.37 1.85
C PHE A 18 -9.59 -6.13 3.13
N GLU A 19 -8.33 -6.54 3.31
CA GLU A 19 -7.95 -7.36 4.45
C GLU A 19 -7.47 -6.53 5.63
N SER A 20 -7.09 -5.28 5.40
CA SER A 20 -6.62 -4.44 6.48
C SER A 20 -7.42 -3.16 6.53
N VAL A 21 -7.41 -2.52 7.69
CA VAL A 21 -7.99 -1.20 7.83
C VAL A 21 -7.15 -0.24 6.97
N PRO A 22 -7.78 0.58 6.15
CA PRO A 22 -7.03 1.51 5.32
C PRO A 22 -6.20 2.47 6.18
N HIS A 23 -4.99 2.73 5.72
CA HIS A 23 -4.05 3.60 6.40
C HIS A 23 -3.82 4.84 5.54
N GLU A 24 -3.95 6.02 6.12
CA GLU A 24 -3.73 7.25 5.38
C GLU A 24 -2.35 7.80 5.70
N GLU A 25 -1.66 8.30 4.67
CA GLU A 25 -0.33 8.81 4.85
C GLU A 25 -0.07 9.94 3.87
N TRP A 26 0.56 11.02 4.33
CA TRP A 26 0.97 12.11 3.47
C TRP A 26 2.34 11.78 2.89
N ALA A 27 2.46 11.93 1.57
CA ALA A 27 3.71 11.59 0.90
C ALA A 27 3.74 12.27 -0.45
N GLU A 28 4.94 12.29 -1.05
CA GLU A 28 5.07 12.71 -2.43
C GLU A 28 4.81 11.51 -3.33
N LYS A 29 4.28 11.77 -4.51
CA LYS A 29 3.94 10.71 -5.44
C LYS A 29 5.15 9.85 -5.78
N GLU A 30 6.34 10.44 -5.80
CA GLU A 30 7.57 9.72 -6.11
C GLU A 30 7.95 8.71 -5.06
N ASP A 31 7.42 8.86 -3.84
CA ASP A 31 7.78 7.99 -2.73
C ASP A 31 6.82 6.83 -2.53
N LEU A 32 5.86 6.66 -3.43
CA LEU A 32 4.82 5.66 -3.23
C LEU A 32 5.36 4.25 -3.11
N PHE A 33 6.39 3.92 -3.89
CA PHE A 33 6.95 2.58 -3.81
C PHE A 33 7.55 2.32 -2.42
N GLU A 34 8.25 3.32 -1.88
CA GLU A 34 8.88 3.16 -0.58
C GLU A 34 7.85 3.06 0.54
N ILE A 35 6.84 3.92 0.51
CA ILE A 35 5.85 3.87 1.58
C ILE A 35 5.00 2.60 1.47
N GLY A 36 4.72 2.13 0.26
CA GLY A 36 3.99 0.88 0.10
C GLY A 36 4.78 -0.30 0.60
N ASN A 37 6.08 -0.33 0.32
CA ASN A 37 6.96 -1.38 0.79
C ASN A 37 7.04 -1.38 2.32
N HIS A 38 7.18 -0.19 2.90
CA HIS A 38 7.23 -0.07 4.36
C HIS A 38 5.91 -0.53 4.99
N PHE A 39 4.79 -0.11 4.42
CA PHE A 39 3.48 -0.51 4.90
C PHE A 39 3.34 -2.03 4.88
N ALA A 40 3.78 -2.67 3.78
CA ALA A 40 3.69 -4.12 3.65
C ALA A 40 4.50 -4.81 4.74
N ARG A 41 5.71 -4.31 5.02
CA ARG A 41 6.56 -4.92 6.04
C ARG A 41 5.94 -4.81 7.42
N VAL A 42 5.37 -3.66 7.74
CA VAL A 42 4.72 -3.46 9.02
C VAL A 42 3.53 -4.41 9.15
N MET A 43 2.73 -4.52 8.10
CA MET A 43 1.55 -5.37 8.16
C MET A 43 1.93 -6.84 8.24
N PHE A 44 3.01 -7.26 7.58
CA PHE A 44 3.47 -8.63 7.72
C PHE A 44 3.92 -8.94 9.14
N ALA A 45 4.55 -7.97 9.81
CA ALA A 45 4.98 -8.16 11.17
C ALA A 45 3.79 -8.31 12.11
N VAL A 46 2.70 -7.60 11.82
CA VAL A 46 1.49 -7.69 12.63
C VAL A 46 0.72 -8.97 12.33
N ASN A 47 0.64 -9.34 11.05
CA ASN A 47 -0.17 -10.50 10.66
C ASN A 47 0.48 -11.19 9.46
N PRO A 48 1.30 -12.22 9.71
CA PRO A 48 1.99 -12.91 8.61
C PRO A 48 1.05 -13.53 7.58
N SER A 49 -0.22 -13.73 7.91
CA SER A 49 -1.15 -14.31 6.94
C SER A 49 -1.42 -13.37 5.77
N PHE A 50 -1.05 -12.10 5.88
CA PHE A 50 -1.17 -11.19 4.75
C PHE A 50 -0.23 -11.55 3.60
N CYS A 51 0.73 -12.42 3.83
CA CYS A 51 1.66 -12.85 2.79
C CYS A 51 1.07 -13.95 1.92
N ARG A 52 -0.24 -14.01 1.79
CA ARG A 52 -0.88 -15.00 0.96
C ARG A 52 -0.76 -14.64 -0.51
N ARG A 53 -0.88 -15.68 -1.33
CA ARG A 53 -0.85 -15.53 -2.75
C ARG A 53 -1.98 -14.61 -3.22
N GLY A 54 -1.67 -13.72 -4.12
CA GLY A 54 -2.68 -12.82 -4.67
C GLY A 54 -2.90 -11.55 -3.89
N MET A 55 -2.27 -11.43 -2.73
CA MET A 55 -2.40 -10.21 -1.94
C MET A 55 -1.49 -9.13 -2.48
N CYS A 56 -1.88 -7.88 -2.29
CA CYS A 56 -1.08 -6.75 -2.74
C CYS A 56 -1.37 -5.54 -1.87
N VAL A 57 -0.48 -4.55 -1.94
CA VAL A 57 -0.72 -3.24 -1.36
C VAL A 57 -1.35 -2.37 -2.45
N ALA A 58 -2.53 -1.85 -2.18
CA ALA A 58 -3.18 -0.91 -3.09
C ALA A 58 -3.04 0.48 -2.51
N ILE A 59 -2.63 1.42 -3.34
CA ILE A 59 -2.45 2.81 -2.93
C ILE A 59 -3.42 3.65 -3.75
N TYR A 60 -4.19 4.48 -3.05
CA TYR A 60 -5.25 5.28 -3.65
C TYR A 60 -4.99 6.74 -3.38
N ASP A 61 -5.43 7.60 -4.30
CA ASP A 61 -5.59 9.02 -4.01
C ASP A 61 -7.08 9.35 -4.17
N GLU A 62 -7.42 10.63 -4.22
CA GLU A 62 -8.83 10.99 -4.30
C GLU A 62 -9.47 10.60 -5.63
N ALA A 63 -8.66 10.31 -6.64
CA ALA A 63 -9.20 9.90 -7.94
C ALA A 63 -9.31 8.38 -8.07
N GLY A 64 -8.75 7.61 -7.15
CA GLY A 64 -8.83 6.16 -7.19
C GLY A 64 -7.47 5.52 -7.04
N ILE A 65 -7.32 4.30 -7.56
CA ILE A 65 -6.09 3.55 -7.42
C ILE A 65 -4.98 4.21 -8.24
N VAL A 66 -3.84 4.47 -7.59
CA VAL A 66 -2.66 4.99 -8.29
C VAL A 66 -1.56 3.96 -8.39
N SER A 67 -1.55 2.95 -7.52
CA SER A 67 -0.49 1.94 -7.57
C SER A 67 -0.96 0.67 -6.90
N VAL A 68 -0.49 -0.47 -7.42
CA VAL A 68 -0.75 -1.78 -6.82
C VAL A 68 0.57 -2.52 -6.81
N MET A 69 0.97 -3.00 -5.64
CA MET A 69 2.25 -3.70 -5.47
C MET A 69 2.00 -5.10 -4.95
N PRO A 70 2.30 -6.14 -5.75
CA PRO A 70 2.12 -7.50 -5.27
C PRO A 70 3.01 -7.77 -4.06
N LEU A 71 2.45 -8.38 -3.03
CA LEU A 71 3.20 -8.60 -1.80
C LEU A 71 4.25 -9.69 -1.96
N ASP A 72 3.98 -10.68 -2.79
CA ASP A 72 4.91 -11.78 -2.95
C ASP A 72 6.19 -11.35 -3.66
N THR A 73 6.27 -10.16 -4.21
CA THR A 73 7.47 -9.64 -4.83
C THR A 73 8.19 -8.63 -3.95
N LEU A 74 7.65 -8.30 -2.79
CA LEU A 74 8.22 -7.28 -1.92
C LEU A 74 9.11 -7.84 -0.82
N GLN A 75 9.32 -9.11 -0.80
CA GLN A 75 10.10 -9.74 0.26
C GLN A 75 11.58 -9.70 0.01
#